data_2cb8d62663d5df9d8d783722b0c6c4bb
#
_entry.id   2cb8d62663d5df9d8d783722b0c6c4bb
#
_cell.length_a   1.000
_cell.length_b   1.000
_cell.length_c   1.000
_cell.angle_alpha   90.00
_cell.angle_beta   90.00
_cell.angle_gamma   90.00
#
_symmetry.space_group_name_H-M   'P 1'
#
loop_
_entity.id
_entity.type
_entity.pdbx_description
1 polymer ?
#
loop_
_entity_poly.entity_id
_entity_poly.type
_entity_poly.pdbx_seq_one_letter_code
_entity_poly.pdbx_strand_id
1 'polypeptide(L)'
;LVIKTILGKIQTRVEKSNFPIKLVYSNSKDQSNTTGLLVSLGRQIGLDKDQLPGNGLSISDVFNRLLEKINNDKLNVIFVIDEIDYLAEIVQKTGKDILYQLTRANERLEQGSLSLVGISNDLTFKENLDPRVISSLGEEEVIFGPYKTDQIREILKERIKDAFLENSVESGAINACAGKAGGEHGDARRALDLILKAGEIAERQQSGKVKDKHVFEAYAKMQDQIIKSSLEGFPLHKKLVIISIMRSKGSSTNEIYSTYKNICKSISKDELTNRRIKQILNEIDIAGLISGKLVTQGTHGSTKKYTLEISSEMIKKSFKDELTLQDIIWVWTIIF
;
A
#
# COMPACT_ATOMS: atom_id res chain seq x y z
N LEU A 1 -4.14 9.11 9.75
CA LEU A 1 -4.95 9.23 10.97
C LEU A 1 -4.52 10.42 11.82
N VAL A 2 -3.23 10.51 12.21
CA VAL A 2 -2.67 11.58 13.08
C VAL A 2 -2.98 12.95 12.51
N ILE A 3 -2.72 13.20 11.24
CA ILE A 3 -2.97 14.50 10.60
C ILE A 3 -4.45 14.86 10.62
N LYS A 4 -5.36 13.94 10.28
CA LYS A 4 -6.81 14.22 10.35
C LYS A 4 -7.26 14.58 11.76
N THR A 5 -6.70 13.95 12.78
CA THR A 5 -6.98 14.29 14.19
C THR A 5 -6.43 15.68 14.55
N ILE A 6 -5.21 16.02 14.10
CA ILE A 6 -4.61 17.33 14.32
C ILE A 6 -5.41 18.41 13.59
N LEU A 7 -5.77 18.18 12.32
CA LEU A 7 -6.59 19.10 11.53
C LEU A 7 -7.94 19.37 12.22
N GLY A 8 -8.62 18.32 12.72
CA GLY A 8 -9.86 18.49 13.48
C GLY A 8 -9.68 19.35 14.73
N LYS A 9 -8.59 19.17 15.47
CA LYS A 9 -8.27 20.01 16.63
C LYS A 9 -7.97 21.46 16.25
N ILE A 10 -7.25 21.67 15.14
CA ILE A 10 -6.95 23.02 14.62
C ILE A 10 -8.25 23.67 14.16
N GLN A 11 -9.07 22.96 13.39
CA GLN A 11 -10.37 23.47 12.93
C GLN A 11 -11.25 23.96 14.08
N THR A 12 -11.37 23.17 15.15
CA THR A 12 -12.12 23.57 16.35
C THR A 12 -11.54 24.82 17.03
N ARG A 13 -10.23 25.02 16.98
CA ARG A 13 -9.59 26.23 17.51
C ARG A 13 -9.80 27.45 16.61
N VAL A 14 -9.70 27.25 15.30
CA VAL A 14 -9.94 28.28 14.27
C VAL A 14 -11.38 28.81 14.36
N GLU A 15 -12.37 27.92 14.45
CA GLU A 15 -13.78 28.29 14.60
C GLU A 15 -14.04 29.13 15.85
N LYS A 16 -13.27 28.91 16.93
CA LYS A 16 -13.35 29.69 18.17
C LYS A 16 -12.61 31.03 18.11
N SER A 17 -11.64 31.19 17.24
CA SER A 17 -10.74 32.36 17.24
C SER A 17 -11.12 33.46 16.23
N ASN A 18 -12.14 33.27 15.41
CA ASN A 18 -12.57 34.19 14.34
C ASN A 18 -11.45 34.58 13.33
N PHE A 19 -10.36 33.81 13.26
CA PHE A 19 -9.31 34.01 12.27
C PHE A 19 -9.72 33.43 10.91
N PRO A 20 -9.47 34.11 9.79
CA PRO A 20 -9.82 33.63 8.45
C PRO A 20 -8.83 32.55 7.96
N ILE A 21 -8.78 31.41 8.67
CA ILE A 21 -7.94 30.27 8.31
C ILE A 21 -8.83 29.18 7.69
N LYS A 22 -8.41 28.69 6.51
CA LYS A 22 -9.04 27.56 5.83
C LYS A 22 -8.08 26.37 5.81
N LEU A 23 -8.53 25.26 6.38
CA LEU A 23 -7.85 23.99 6.33
C LEU A 23 -8.44 23.16 5.19
N VAL A 24 -7.61 22.73 4.27
CA VAL A 24 -8.02 22.02 3.06
C VAL A 24 -7.20 20.74 2.92
N TYR A 25 -7.86 19.63 2.78
CA TYR A 25 -7.22 18.31 2.64
C TYR A 25 -7.59 17.68 1.29
N SER A 26 -6.59 17.16 0.60
CA SER A 26 -6.79 16.35 -0.60
C SER A 26 -5.77 15.24 -0.68
N ASN A 27 -6.19 14.08 -1.20
CA ASN A 27 -5.27 13.00 -1.54
C ASN A 27 -4.95 13.08 -3.04
N SER A 28 -3.67 13.07 -3.40
CA SER A 28 -3.22 13.19 -4.79
C SER A 28 -3.65 12.01 -5.66
N LYS A 29 -3.72 10.81 -5.10
CA LYS A 29 -4.11 9.59 -5.82
C LYS A 29 -5.60 9.51 -6.12
N ASP A 30 -6.43 10.20 -5.34
CA ASP A 30 -7.88 10.25 -5.57
C ASP A 30 -8.25 11.14 -6.76
N GLN A 31 -7.29 11.92 -7.25
CA GLN A 31 -7.49 12.83 -8.37
C GLN A 31 -6.86 12.26 -9.64
N SER A 32 -7.58 12.32 -10.75
CA SER A 32 -7.11 11.79 -12.03
C SER A 32 -5.89 12.54 -12.61
N ASN A 33 -5.69 13.79 -12.20
CA ASN A 33 -4.58 14.63 -12.66
C ASN A 33 -4.38 15.84 -11.74
N THR A 34 -3.31 16.60 -11.99
CA THR A 34 -2.97 17.83 -11.24
C THR A 34 -4.07 18.90 -11.28
N THR A 35 -4.76 19.07 -12.41
CA THR A 35 -5.86 20.04 -12.52
C THR A 35 -7.01 19.65 -11.59
N GLY A 36 -7.38 18.36 -11.53
CA GLY A 36 -8.40 17.85 -10.63
C GLY A 36 -8.05 18.11 -9.16
N LEU A 37 -6.77 17.92 -8.78
CA LEU A 37 -6.31 18.26 -7.45
C LEU A 37 -6.53 19.75 -7.12
N LEU A 38 -6.08 20.66 -7.98
CA LEU A 38 -6.25 22.11 -7.78
C LEU A 38 -7.74 22.51 -7.75
N VAL A 39 -8.57 21.93 -8.60
CA VAL A 39 -10.02 22.13 -8.58
C VAL A 39 -10.63 21.68 -7.26
N SER A 40 -10.21 20.51 -6.74
CA SER A 40 -10.65 20.01 -5.44
C SER A 40 -10.28 20.95 -4.29
N LEU A 41 -9.03 21.45 -4.30
CA LEU A 41 -8.55 22.43 -3.33
C LEU A 41 -9.33 23.73 -3.43
N GLY A 42 -9.54 24.25 -4.66
CA GLY A 42 -10.26 25.50 -4.92
C GLY A 42 -11.73 25.47 -4.46
N ARG A 43 -12.40 24.34 -4.68
CA ARG A 43 -13.79 24.17 -4.19
C ARG A 43 -13.88 24.19 -2.68
N GLN A 44 -12.92 23.64 -1.99
CA GLN A 44 -12.88 23.63 -0.53
C GLN A 44 -12.62 25.03 0.07
N ILE A 45 -11.93 25.92 -0.62
CA ILE A 45 -11.77 27.31 -0.18
C ILE A 45 -12.95 28.20 -0.58
N GLY A 46 -13.91 27.70 -1.34
CA GLY A 46 -15.15 28.39 -1.67
C GLY A 46 -15.28 28.89 -3.10
N LEU A 47 -14.50 28.37 -4.06
CA LEU A 47 -14.74 28.56 -5.47
C LEU A 47 -15.87 27.62 -5.95
N ASP A 48 -16.84 28.15 -6.68
CA ASP A 48 -17.98 27.40 -7.18
C ASP A 48 -17.68 26.64 -8.50
N LYS A 49 -18.71 25.95 -9.03
CA LYS A 49 -18.57 25.20 -10.28
C LYS A 49 -18.44 26.08 -11.51
N ASP A 50 -18.96 27.29 -11.49
CA ASP A 50 -18.90 28.22 -12.60
C ASP A 50 -17.50 28.85 -12.65
N GLN A 51 -16.93 29.09 -11.48
CA GLN A 51 -15.54 29.55 -11.35
C GLN A 51 -14.51 28.46 -11.64
N LEU A 52 -14.81 27.20 -11.28
CA LEU A 52 -13.96 26.04 -11.54
C LEU A 52 -14.73 24.93 -12.25
N PRO A 53 -15.02 25.07 -13.56
CA PRO A 53 -15.63 23.99 -14.33
C PRO A 53 -14.69 22.76 -14.34
N GLY A 54 -15.31 21.58 -14.40
CA GLY A 54 -14.55 20.32 -14.31
C GLY A 54 -13.57 20.07 -15.45
N ASN A 55 -13.80 20.71 -16.62
CA ASN A 55 -12.97 20.59 -17.82
C ASN A 55 -12.76 21.97 -18.48
N GLY A 56 -11.71 22.08 -19.30
CA GLY A 56 -11.46 23.26 -20.14
C GLY A 56 -10.54 24.31 -19.57
N LEU A 57 -10.13 24.21 -18.31
CA LEU A 57 -9.15 25.10 -17.70
C LEU A 57 -7.75 24.49 -17.72
N SER A 58 -6.76 25.32 -18.00
CA SER A 58 -5.36 24.95 -17.81
C SER A 58 -5.01 24.90 -16.30
N ILE A 59 -3.93 24.20 -15.96
CA ILE A 59 -3.38 24.20 -14.57
C ILE A 59 -3.13 25.63 -14.09
N SER A 60 -2.57 26.46 -14.95
CA SER A 60 -2.26 27.87 -14.64
C SER A 60 -3.51 28.71 -14.38
N ASP A 61 -4.59 28.51 -15.15
CA ASP A 61 -5.84 29.21 -14.93
C ASP A 61 -6.48 28.85 -13.60
N VAL A 62 -6.52 27.56 -13.28
CA VAL A 62 -7.05 27.08 -11.99
C VAL A 62 -6.22 27.64 -10.83
N PHE A 63 -4.89 27.60 -10.96
CA PHE A 63 -4.00 28.14 -9.94
C PHE A 63 -4.16 29.65 -9.75
N ASN A 64 -4.29 30.43 -10.82
CA ASN A 64 -4.54 31.86 -10.74
C ASN A 64 -5.85 32.17 -10.01
N ARG A 65 -6.94 31.49 -10.34
CA ARG A 65 -8.23 31.66 -9.65
C ARG A 65 -8.15 31.30 -8.17
N LEU A 66 -7.34 30.30 -7.80
CA LEU A 66 -7.05 29.98 -6.41
C LEU A 66 -6.38 31.16 -5.68
N LEU A 67 -5.33 31.72 -6.28
CA LEU A 67 -4.60 32.87 -5.70
C LEU A 67 -5.49 34.11 -5.60
N GLU A 68 -6.28 34.41 -6.63
CA GLU A 68 -7.25 35.51 -6.61
C GLU A 68 -8.26 35.36 -5.47
N LYS A 69 -8.80 34.13 -5.26
CA LYS A 69 -9.71 33.87 -4.15
C LYS A 69 -9.06 34.07 -2.78
N ILE A 70 -7.83 33.58 -2.62
CA ILE A 70 -7.07 33.76 -1.37
C ILE A 70 -6.83 35.23 -1.10
N ASN A 71 -6.43 35.98 -2.13
CA ASN A 71 -6.11 37.38 -2.03
C ASN A 71 -7.34 38.24 -1.73
N ASN A 72 -8.43 38.06 -2.49
CA ASN A 72 -9.65 38.83 -2.36
C ASN A 72 -10.34 38.65 -1.02
N ASP A 73 -10.40 37.39 -0.52
CA ASP A 73 -11.02 37.05 0.75
C ASP A 73 -10.04 37.15 1.94
N LYS A 74 -8.77 37.52 1.70
CA LYS A 74 -7.70 37.64 2.72
C LYS A 74 -7.53 36.34 3.54
N LEU A 75 -7.64 35.19 2.87
CA LEU A 75 -7.61 33.90 3.52
C LEU A 75 -6.20 33.49 3.91
N ASN A 76 -6.04 32.88 5.05
CA ASN A 76 -4.87 32.08 5.38
C ASN A 76 -5.21 30.62 5.14
N VAL A 77 -4.62 30.01 4.13
CA VAL A 77 -4.97 28.66 3.68
C VAL A 77 -3.85 27.69 4.02
N ILE A 78 -4.21 26.55 4.59
CA ILE A 78 -3.29 25.43 4.81
C ILE A 78 -3.74 24.30 3.89
N PHE A 79 -2.99 24.05 2.82
CA PHE A 79 -3.20 22.88 1.95
C PHE A 79 -2.48 21.68 2.53
N VAL A 80 -3.23 20.63 2.80
CA VAL A 80 -2.70 19.33 3.22
C VAL A 80 -2.87 18.37 2.05
N ILE A 81 -1.76 17.97 1.45
CA ILE A 81 -1.72 17.08 0.29
C ILE A 81 -1.17 15.72 0.74
N ASP A 82 -2.03 14.73 0.80
CA ASP A 82 -1.67 13.34 1.09
C ASP A 82 -1.16 12.64 -0.18
N GLU A 83 -0.24 11.70 -0.03
CA GLU A 83 0.45 11.01 -1.13
C GLU A 83 1.13 12.02 -2.09
N ILE A 84 1.83 13.02 -1.53
CA ILE A 84 2.45 14.10 -2.32
C ILE A 84 3.52 13.58 -3.29
N ASP A 85 4.13 12.42 -3.00
CA ASP A 85 5.06 11.69 -3.86
C ASP A 85 4.43 11.38 -5.23
N TYR A 86 3.13 11.10 -5.29
CA TYR A 86 2.42 10.88 -6.55
C TYR A 86 2.42 12.14 -7.44
N LEU A 87 2.37 13.33 -6.86
CA LEU A 87 2.54 14.57 -7.64
C LEU A 87 3.93 14.68 -8.26
N ALA A 88 4.98 14.30 -7.53
CA ALA A 88 6.34 14.29 -8.06
C ALA A 88 6.46 13.36 -9.29
N GLU A 89 5.83 12.17 -9.24
CA GLU A 89 5.78 11.27 -10.40
C GLU A 89 5.04 11.89 -11.60
N ILE A 90 3.93 12.58 -11.38
CA ILE A 90 3.19 13.27 -12.45
C ILE A 90 4.04 14.37 -13.07
N VAL A 91 4.75 15.14 -12.25
CA VAL A 91 5.64 16.22 -12.72
C VAL A 91 6.73 15.67 -13.63
N GLN A 92 7.37 14.56 -13.25
CA GLN A 92 8.38 13.90 -14.08
C GLN A 92 7.82 13.49 -15.45
N LYS A 93 6.56 13.03 -15.51
CA LYS A 93 5.91 12.58 -16.75
C LYS A 93 5.43 13.73 -17.63
N THR A 94 5.01 14.85 -17.03
CA THR A 94 4.31 15.95 -17.75
C THR A 94 5.13 17.24 -17.88
N GLY A 95 6.20 17.37 -17.11
CA GLY A 95 7.02 18.59 -17.04
C GLY A 95 6.32 19.82 -16.41
N LYS A 96 5.10 19.63 -15.87
CA LYS A 96 4.31 20.73 -15.28
C LYS A 96 4.46 20.72 -13.76
N ASP A 97 5.37 21.53 -13.26
CA ASP A 97 5.72 21.58 -11.86
C ASP A 97 4.77 22.46 -11.03
N ILE A 98 3.69 21.84 -10.56
CA ILE A 98 2.74 22.51 -9.67
C ILE A 98 3.30 22.67 -8.25
N LEU A 99 4.19 21.78 -7.80
CA LEU A 99 4.81 21.90 -6.48
C LEU A 99 5.65 23.18 -6.41
N TYR A 100 6.40 23.49 -7.47
CA TYR A 100 7.14 24.74 -7.56
C TYR A 100 6.23 25.97 -7.47
N GLN A 101 5.06 25.93 -8.14
CA GLN A 101 4.09 27.03 -8.06
C GLN A 101 3.46 27.16 -6.67
N LEU A 102 3.13 26.04 -6.02
CA LEU A 102 2.55 26.04 -4.67
C LEU A 102 3.53 26.56 -3.61
N THR A 103 4.79 26.15 -3.68
CA THR A 103 5.82 26.60 -2.72
C THR A 103 6.13 28.09 -2.84
N ARG A 104 5.93 28.69 -4.00
CA ARG A 104 6.14 30.13 -4.27
C ARG A 104 4.85 30.93 -4.32
N ALA A 105 3.71 30.36 -3.96
CA ALA A 105 2.42 31.02 -4.04
C ALA A 105 2.40 32.37 -3.26
N ASN A 106 3.06 32.42 -2.11
CA ASN A 106 3.12 33.61 -1.26
C ASN A 106 3.87 34.80 -1.90
N GLU A 107 4.75 34.55 -2.89
CA GLU A 107 5.40 35.64 -3.63
C GLU A 107 4.42 36.42 -4.52
N ARG A 108 3.25 35.82 -4.80
CA ARG A 108 2.20 36.38 -5.67
C ARG A 108 0.97 36.86 -4.90
N LEU A 109 0.92 36.61 -3.59
CA LEU A 109 -0.18 37.04 -2.72
C LEU A 109 0.18 38.39 -2.08
N GLU A 110 -0.70 39.38 -2.23
CA GLU A 110 -0.61 40.64 -1.54
C GLU A 110 -1.27 40.58 -0.15
N GLN A 111 -2.33 39.81 -0.06
CA GLN A 111 -3.08 39.57 1.18
C GLN A 111 -3.41 38.07 1.34
N GLY A 112 -3.50 37.65 2.61
CA GLY A 112 -3.66 36.22 2.92
C GLY A 112 -2.32 35.49 2.82
N SER A 113 -2.38 34.15 2.98
CA SER A 113 -1.21 33.28 2.89
C SER A 113 -1.58 31.86 2.50
N LEU A 114 -0.63 31.14 1.91
CA LEU A 114 -0.73 29.72 1.60
C LEU A 114 0.41 28.98 2.28
N SER A 115 0.05 28.01 3.11
CA SER A 115 0.98 27.04 3.71
C SER A 115 0.73 25.66 3.12
N LEU A 116 1.80 24.92 2.84
CA LEU A 116 1.73 23.57 2.26
C LEU A 116 2.20 22.54 3.30
N VAL A 117 1.40 21.50 3.52
CA VAL A 117 1.76 20.31 4.28
C VAL A 117 1.71 19.12 3.34
N GLY A 118 2.85 18.56 3.00
CA GLY A 118 2.96 17.33 2.21
C GLY A 118 3.06 16.11 3.11
N ILE A 119 2.33 15.04 2.77
CA ILE A 119 2.43 13.75 3.43
C ILE A 119 2.86 12.74 2.40
N SER A 120 3.95 12.03 2.68
CA SER A 120 4.45 10.95 1.84
C SER A 120 4.76 9.71 2.66
N ASN A 121 4.61 8.54 2.04
CA ASN A 121 5.11 7.26 2.55
C ASN A 121 6.47 6.87 1.94
N ASP A 122 6.96 7.64 0.96
CA ASP A 122 8.27 7.47 0.33
C ASP A 122 9.27 8.47 0.93
N LEU A 123 10.23 7.95 1.71
CA LEU A 123 11.28 8.77 2.33
C LEU A 123 12.26 9.37 1.31
N THR A 124 12.31 8.81 0.11
CA THR A 124 13.23 9.23 -0.96
C THR A 124 12.57 10.12 -2.01
N PHE A 125 11.26 10.42 -1.87
CA PHE A 125 10.53 11.18 -2.90
C PHE A 125 11.17 12.54 -3.23
N LYS A 126 11.86 13.16 -2.26
CA LYS A 126 12.56 14.43 -2.43
C LYS A 126 13.71 14.33 -3.44
N GLU A 127 14.38 13.17 -3.51
CA GLU A 127 15.47 12.94 -4.48
C GLU A 127 14.97 13.03 -5.93
N ASN A 128 13.67 12.85 -6.11
CA ASN A 128 12.98 12.93 -7.40
C ASN A 128 12.39 14.31 -7.71
N LEU A 129 12.53 15.30 -6.80
CA LEU A 129 12.05 16.65 -7.00
C LEU A 129 13.09 17.51 -7.74
N ASP A 130 12.60 18.51 -8.49
CA ASP A 130 13.47 19.55 -9.06
C ASP A 130 14.20 20.30 -7.92
N PRO A 131 15.51 20.55 -8.04
CA PRO A 131 16.28 21.29 -7.03
C PRO A 131 15.68 22.65 -6.65
N ARG A 132 14.98 23.31 -7.60
CA ARG A 132 14.28 24.58 -7.35
C ARG A 132 13.10 24.41 -6.39
N VAL A 133 12.39 23.26 -6.47
CA VAL A 133 11.29 22.93 -5.53
C VAL A 133 11.87 22.69 -4.15
N ILE A 134 12.93 21.88 -4.05
CA ILE A 134 13.61 21.60 -2.77
C ILE A 134 14.07 22.90 -2.11
N SER A 135 14.69 23.80 -2.88
CA SER A 135 15.16 25.08 -2.37
C SER A 135 14.02 26.00 -1.90
N SER A 136 12.85 25.93 -2.53
CA SER A 136 11.69 26.78 -2.18
C SER A 136 10.77 26.18 -1.11
N LEU A 137 10.90 24.90 -0.79
CA LEU A 137 10.09 24.24 0.24
C LEU A 137 10.27 24.87 1.61
N GLY A 138 11.51 25.33 1.96
CA GLY A 138 11.79 25.95 3.27
C GLY A 138 11.28 25.08 4.42
N GLU A 139 11.46 23.77 4.32
CA GLU A 139 10.68 22.76 5.01
C GLU A 139 11.13 22.46 6.44
N GLU A 140 10.14 22.17 7.27
CA GLU A 140 10.33 21.41 8.49
C GLU A 140 9.86 19.97 8.25
N GLU A 141 10.76 18.99 8.38
CA GLU A 141 10.46 17.59 8.16
C GLU A 141 10.15 16.90 9.47
N VAL A 142 9.00 16.19 9.51
CA VAL A 142 8.62 15.37 10.65
C VAL A 142 8.49 13.92 10.20
N ILE A 143 9.41 13.08 10.68
CA ILE A 143 9.42 11.65 10.35
C ILE A 143 8.62 10.86 11.40
N PHE A 144 7.61 10.14 10.93
CA PHE A 144 6.83 9.21 11.73
C PHE A 144 7.38 7.80 11.53
N GLY A 145 8.11 7.29 12.50
CA GLY A 145 8.57 5.91 12.49
C GLY A 145 7.43 4.90 12.72
N PRO A 146 7.71 3.60 12.51
CA PRO A 146 6.76 2.54 12.81
C PRO A 146 6.38 2.55 14.29
N TYR A 147 5.12 2.20 14.58
CA TYR A 147 4.65 2.12 15.96
C TYR A 147 5.31 0.97 16.73
N LYS A 148 5.71 1.24 17.97
CA LYS A 148 6.13 0.20 18.91
C LYS A 148 4.93 -0.61 19.39
N THR A 149 5.16 -1.85 19.82
CA THR A 149 4.11 -2.75 20.31
C THR A 149 3.22 -2.11 21.40
N ASP A 150 3.82 -1.34 22.31
CA ASP A 150 3.06 -0.66 23.38
C ASP A 150 2.15 0.44 22.84
N GLN A 151 2.61 1.19 21.83
CA GLN A 151 1.80 2.21 21.17
C GLN A 151 0.62 1.58 20.40
N ILE A 152 0.86 0.47 19.71
CA ILE A 152 -0.21 -0.29 19.03
C ILE A 152 -1.22 -0.79 20.06
N ARG A 153 -0.77 -1.29 21.22
CA ARG A 153 -1.65 -1.73 22.30
C ARG A 153 -2.59 -0.60 22.80
N GLU A 154 -2.06 0.60 22.98
CA GLU A 154 -2.90 1.75 23.40
C GLU A 154 -3.88 2.15 22.28
N ILE A 155 -3.45 2.18 21.02
CA ILE A 155 -4.33 2.44 19.88
C ILE A 155 -5.47 1.41 19.82
N LEU A 156 -5.15 0.13 19.99
CA LEU A 156 -6.16 -0.94 20.00
C LEU A 156 -7.17 -0.75 21.15
N LYS A 157 -6.69 -0.46 22.37
CA LYS A 157 -7.58 -0.22 23.53
C LYS A 157 -8.58 0.92 23.28
N GLU A 158 -8.11 2.03 22.69
CA GLU A 158 -9.00 3.16 22.37
C GLU A 158 -10.03 2.76 21.30
N ARG A 159 -9.61 2.11 20.24
CA ARG A 159 -10.51 1.73 19.15
C ARG A 159 -11.49 0.62 19.51
N ILE A 160 -11.09 -0.30 20.38
CA ILE A 160 -11.97 -1.37 20.88
C ILE A 160 -13.14 -0.77 21.67
N LYS A 161 -12.93 0.31 22.43
CA LYS A 161 -14.02 0.98 23.14
C LYS A 161 -15.11 1.51 22.21
N ASP A 162 -14.72 1.96 21.02
CA ASP A 162 -15.66 2.54 20.06
C ASP A 162 -16.34 1.47 19.18
N ALA A 163 -15.64 0.33 18.92
CA ALA A 163 -16.02 -0.64 17.91
C ALA A 163 -16.58 -1.96 18.46
N PHE A 164 -16.35 -2.27 19.74
CA PHE A 164 -16.74 -3.53 20.35
C PHE A 164 -17.64 -3.30 21.56
N LEU A 165 -18.46 -4.30 21.88
CA LEU A 165 -19.24 -4.29 23.10
C LEU A 165 -18.32 -4.26 24.34
N GLU A 166 -18.77 -3.64 25.39
CA GLU A 166 -18.01 -3.54 26.63
C GLU A 166 -17.62 -4.93 27.16
N ASN A 167 -16.35 -5.09 27.55
CA ASN A 167 -15.79 -6.35 28.05
C ASN A 167 -15.83 -7.55 27.09
N SER A 168 -16.09 -7.31 25.78
CA SER A 168 -16.13 -8.39 24.78
C SER A 168 -14.75 -8.80 24.23
N VAL A 169 -13.68 -8.06 24.55
CA VAL A 169 -12.31 -8.38 24.11
C VAL A 169 -11.42 -8.62 25.31
N GLU A 170 -10.80 -9.80 25.39
CA GLU A 170 -9.86 -10.12 26.46
C GLU A 170 -8.51 -9.40 26.26
N SER A 171 -7.84 -9.06 27.36
CA SER A 171 -6.50 -8.42 27.33
C SER A 171 -5.46 -9.28 26.60
N GLY A 172 -5.58 -10.60 26.67
CA GLY A 172 -4.74 -11.53 25.92
C GLY A 172 -4.84 -11.34 24.40
N ALA A 173 -6.06 -11.14 23.88
CA ALA A 173 -6.29 -10.86 22.45
C ALA A 173 -5.64 -9.53 22.03
N ILE A 174 -5.76 -8.47 22.85
CA ILE A 174 -5.12 -7.18 22.56
C ILE A 174 -3.59 -7.32 22.52
N ASN A 175 -3.02 -8.04 23.47
CA ASN A 175 -1.57 -8.28 23.54
C ASN A 175 -1.07 -9.11 22.35
N ALA A 176 -1.79 -10.17 21.99
CA ALA A 176 -1.45 -11.01 20.84
C ALA A 176 -1.51 -10.20 19.53
N CYS A 177 -2.53 -9.37 19.37
CA CYS A 177 -2.69 -8.50 18.20
C CYS A 177 -1.57 -7.46 18.11
N ALA A 178 -1.28 -6.75 19.21
CA ALA A 178 -0.21 -5.78 19.27
C ALA A 178 1.17 -6.40 19.03
N GLY A 179 1.43 -7.60 19.57
CA GLY A 179 2.66 -8.34 19.37
C GLY A 179 2.88 -8.74 17.91
N LYS A 180 1.85 -9.24 17.22
CA LYS A 180 1.94 -9.60 15.80
C LYS A 180 2.19 -8.39 14.91
N ALA A 181 1.41 -7.32 15.08
CA ALA A 181 1.55 -6.13 14.27
C ALA A 181 2.84 -5.33 14.55
N GLY A 182 3.24 -5.23 15.82
CA GLY A 182 4.46 -4.53 16.22
C GLY A 182 5.75 -5.27 15.84
N GLY A 183 5.73 -6.60 15.85
CA GLY A 183 6.87 -7.42 15.47
C GLY A 183 7.15 -7.47 13.97
N GLU A 184 6.16 -7.19 13.12
CA GLU A 184 6.34 -7.23 11.66
C GLU A 184 6.81 -5.87 11.11
N HIS A 185 5.96 -4.85 11.18
CA HIS A 185 6.23 -3.55 10.54
C HIS A 185 5.76 -2.36 11.37
N GLY A 186 5.23 -2.57 12.58
CA GLY A 186 4.67 -1.51 13.40
C GLY A 186 3.45 -0.82 12.76
N ASP A 187 2.64 -1.55 11.98
CA ASP A 187 1.49 -1.01 11.26
C ASP A 187 0.21 -1.10 12.11
N ALA A 188 -0.26 0.06 12.58
CA ALA A 188 -1.49 0.15 13.35
C ALA A 188 -2.74 -0.20 12.54
N ARG A 189 -2.78 0.04 11.22
CA ARG A 189 -3.93 -0.33 10.36
C ARG A 189 -4.07 -1.85 10.33
N ARG A 190 -2.95 -2.54 10.15
CA ARG A 190 -2.92 -4.01 10.15
C ARG A 190 -3.34 -4.59 11.50
N ALA A 191 -2.98 -3.93 12.62
CA ALA A 191 -3.44 -4.32 13.94
C ALA A 191 -4.96 -4.18 14.09
N LEU A 192 -5.54 -3.08 13.58
CA LEU A 192 -6.98 -2.84 13.60
C LEU A 192 -7.74 -3.86 12.73
N ASP A 193 -7.24 -4.16 11.54
CA ASP A 193 -7.81 -5.20 10.68
C ASP A 193 -7.76 -6.59 11.33
N LEU A 194 -6.66 -6.89 12.04
CA LEU A 194 -6.48 -8.17 12.71
C LEU A 194 -7.48 -8.34 13.86
N ILE A 195 -7.65 -7.32 14.71
CA ILE A 195 -8.60 -7.41 15.83
C ILE A 195 -10.05 -7.47 15.34
N LEU A 196 -10.39 -6.75 14.27
CA LEU A 196 -11.70 -6.81 13.63
C LEU A 196 -12.00 -8.23 13.13
N LYS A 197 -11.07 -8.83 12.37
CA LYS A 197 -11.22 -10.22 11.88
C LYS A 197 -11.28 -11.24 13.01
N ALA A 198 -10.53 -11.03 14.10
CA ALA A 198 -10.62 -11.87 15.28
C ALA A 198 -12.00 -11.77 15.93
N GLY A 199 -12.60 -10.58 15.95
CA GLY A 199 -13.99 -10.35 16.39
C GLY A 199 -14.99 -11.12 15.55
N GLU A 200 -14.91 -11.02 14.22
CA GLU A 200 -15.77 -11.77 13.29
C GLU A 200 -15.65 -13.30 13.46
N ILE A 201 -14.46 -13.80 13.77
CA ILE A 201 -14.24 -15.24 14.03
C ILE A 201 -14.90 -15.63 15.34
N ALA A 202 -14.71 -14.83 16.39
CA ALA A 202 -15.32 -15.08 17.70
C ALA A 202 -16.86 -15.09 17.62
N GLU A 203 -17.45 -14.17 16.85
CA GLU A 203 -18.89 -14.12 16.60
C GLU A 203 -19.40 -15.36 15.88
N ARG A 204 -18.75 -15.76 14.78
CA ARG A 204 -19.09 -16.98 14.03
C ARG A 204 -18.96 -18.26 14.89
N GLN A 205 -18.02 -18.27 15.82
CA GLN A 205 -17.86 -19.38 16.78
C GLN A 205 -18.77 -19.25 18.00
N GLN A 206 -19.66 -18.24 18.04
CA GLN A 206 -20.54 -17.97 19.18
C GLN A 206 -19.76 -17.86 20.52
N SER A 207 -18.51 -17.39 20.44
CA SER A 207 -17.66 -17.19 21.60
C SER A 207 -18.05 -15.86 22.23
N GLY A 208 -18.56 -15.82 23.44
CA GLY A 208 -18.98 -14.58 24.11
C GLY A 208 -17.90 -13.51 24.26
N LYS A 209 -16.62 -13.86 23.97
CA LYS A 209 -15.48 -12.94 24.01
C LYS A 209 -14.45 -13.25 22.92
N VAL A 210 -13.77 -12.21 22.45
CA VAL A 210 -12.60 -12.33 21.59
C VAL A 210 -11.39 -12.73 22.44
N LYS A 211 -10.77 -13.86 22.12
CA LYS A 211 -9.62 -14.43 22.81
C LYS A 211 -8.40 -14.44 21.88
N ASP A 212 -7.22 -14.68 22.45
CA ASP A 212 -5.96 -14.81 21.73
C ASP A 212 -6.01 -15.86 20.60
N LYS A 213 -6.66 -16.99 20.81
CA LYS A 213 -6.86 -18.04 19.77
C LYS A 213 -7.54 -17.48 18.51
N HIS A 214 -8.52 -16.58 18.65
CA HIS A 214 -9.21 -15.96 17.52
C HIS A 214 -8.27 -15.01 16.74
N VAL A 215 -7.36 -14.34 17.46
CA VAL A 215 -6.32 -13.48 16.84
C VAL A 215 -5.34 -14.34 16.04
N PHE A 216 -4.89 -15.47 16.57
CA PHE A 216 -3.98 -16.36 15.83
C PHE A 216 -4.66 -16.96 14.60
N GLU A 217 -5.92 -17.35 14.70
CA GLU A 217 -6.70 -17.84 13.56
C GLU A 217 -6.91 -16.74 12.50
N ALA A 218 -7.27 -15.53 12.92
CA ALA A 218 -7.40 -14.37 12.04
C ALA A 218 -6.08 -14.07 11.33
N TYR A 219 -4.97 -14.08 12.06
CA TYR A 219 -3.64 -13.82 11.52
C TYR A 219 -3.26 -14.84 10.45
N ALA A 220 -3.45 -16.13 10.72
CA ALA A 220 -3.20 -17.20 9.74
C ALA A 220 -4.03 -17.00 8.45
N LYS A 221 -5.33 -16.70 8.59
CA LYS A 221 -6.20 -16.41 7.44
C LYS A 221 -5.79 -15.16 6.66
N MET A 222 -5.31 -14.13 7.35
CA MET A 222 -4.79 -12.92 6.69
C MET A 222 -3.52 -13.21 5.90
N GLN A 223 -2.59 -14.00 6.44
CA GLN A 223 -1.38 -14.41 5.74
C GLN A 223 -1.74 -15.26 4.50
N ASP A 224 -2.62 -16.23 4.65
CA ASP A 224 -3.10 -17.06 3.55
C ASP A 224 -3.73 -16.22 2.42
N GLN A 225 -4.51 -15.20 2.79
CA GLN A 225 -5.12 -14.29 1.81
C GLN A 225 -4.07 -13.44 1.07
N ILE A 226 -3.04 -12.96 1.75
CA ILE A 226 -1.95 -12.19 1.13
C ILE A 226 -1.20 -13.08 0.13
N ILE A 227 -0.84 -14.30 0.54
CA ILE A 227 -0.16 -15.26 -0.33
C ILE A 227 -1.03 -15.57 -1.55
N LYS A 228 -2.31 -15.85 -1.33
CA LYS A 228 -3.28 -16.13 -2.40
C LYS A 228 -3.36 -14.98 -3.41
N SER A 229 -3.56 -13.76 -2.94
CA SER A 229 -3.64 -12.57 -3.82
C SER A 229 -2.35 -12.36 -4.60
N SER A 230 -1.19 -12.58 -3.98
CA SER A 230 0.12 -12.51 -4.66
C SER A 230 0.23 -13.55 -5.78
N LEU A 231 -0.16 -14.80 -5.51
CA LEU A 231 -0.14 -15.89 -6.49
C LEU A 231 -1.08 -15.61 -7.68
N GLU A 232 -2.30 -15.13 -7.40
CA GLU A 232 -3.29 -14.76 -8.41
C GLU A 232 -2.78 -13.64 -9.34
N GLY A 233 -2.08 -12.64 -8.77
CA GLY A 233 -1.50 -11.52 -9.51
C GLY A 233 -0.25 -11.84 -10.34
N PHE A 234 0.33 -13.03 -10.25
CA PHE A 234 1.54 -13.36 -10.99
C PHE A 234 1.28 -13.53 -12.49
N PRO A 235 2.22 -13.08 -13.35
CA PRO A 235 2.20 -13.40 -14.77
C PRO A 235 2.23 -14.92 -15.02
N LEU A 236 1.64 -15.38 -16.13
CA LEU A 236 1.51 -16.80 -16.47
C LEU A 236 2.80 -17.59 -16.29
N HIS A 237 3.92 -17.16 -16.85
CA HIS A 237 5.18 -17.87 -16.74
C HIS A 237 5.68 -18.02 -15.30
N LYS A 238 5.44 -17.05 -14.44
CA LYS A 238 5.78 -17.13 -13.00
C LYS A 238 4.92 -18.20 -12.29
N LYS A 239 3.63 -18.29 -12.63
CA LYS A 239 2.72 -19.36 -12.18
C LYS A 239 3.19 -20.74 -12.65
N LEU A 240 3.58 -20.86 -13.94
CA LEU A 240 4.09 -22.11 -14.49
C LEU A 240 5.38 -22.57 -13.80
N VAL A 241 6.27 -21.66 -13.41
CA VAL A 241 7.47 -21.99 -12.63
C VAL A 241 7.09 -22.53 -11.25
N ILE A 242 6.14 -21.93 -10.55
CA ILE A 242 5.65 -22.42 -9.25
C ILE A 242 5.04 -23.83 -9.39
N ILE A 243 4.23 -24.06 -10.41
CA ILE A 243 3.66 -25.39 -10.70
C ILE A 243 4.78 -26.38 -11.01
N SER A 244 5.84 -25.96 -11.71
CA SER A 244 6.99 -26.81 -12.01
C SER A 244 7.74 -27.24 -10.76
N ILE A 245 7.92 -26.34 -9.79
CA ILE A 245 8.53 -26.66 -8.49
C ILE A 245 7.64 -27.63 -7.70
N MET A 246 6.33 -27.38 -7.70
CA MET A 246 5.35 -28.26 -7.04
C MET A 246 5.42 -29.70 -7.59
N ARG A 247 5.55 -29.85 -8.91
CA ARG A 247 5.64 -31.16 -9.58
C ARG A 247 6.97 -31.87 -9.36
N SER A 248 8.06 -31.11 -9.33
CA SER A 248 9.41 -31.65 -9.22
C SER A 248 9.83 -32.00 -7.77
N LYS A 249 8.97 -31.74 -6.76
CA LYS A 249 9.20 -32.07 -5.34
C LYS A 249 10.57 -31.62 -4.80
N GLY A 250 10.98 -30.39 -5.10
CA GLY A 250 12.22 -29.83 -4.56
C GLY A 250 13.46 -30.15 -5.39
N SER A 251 13.46 -29.81 -6.63
CA SER A 251 14.47 -30.13 -7.62
C SER A 251 15.47 -29.02 -7.90
N SER A 252 16.53 -29.37 -8.62
CA SER A 252 17.50 -28.44 -9.15
C SER A 252 16.90 -27.51 -10.22
N THR A 253 17.55 -26.38 -10.47
CA THR A 253 17.13 -25.45 -11.52
C THR A 253 16.90 -26.12 -12.87
N ASN A 254 17.74 -27.11 -13.23
CA ASN A 254 17.63 -27.81 -14.52
C ASN A 254 16.39 -28.70 -14.58
N GLU A 255 16.07 -29.40 -13.50
CA GLU A 255 14.87 -30.25 -13.41
C GLU A 255 13.60 -29.40 -13.44
N ILE A 256 13.58 -28.28 -12.71
CA ILE A 256 12.47 -27.33 -12.75
C ILE A 256 12.29 -26.77 -14.17
N TYR A 257 13.38 -26.41 -14.85
CA TYR A 257 13.34 -25.91 -16.22
C TYR A 257 12.81 -26.96 -17.20
N SER A 258 13.24 -28.21 -17.06
CA SER A 258 12.74 -29.32 -17.88
C SER A 258 11.23 -29.52 -17.69
N THR A 259 10.77 -29.55 -16.44
CA THR A 259 9.34 -29.64 -16.10
C THR A 259 8.55 -28.46 -16.66
N TYR A 260 9.07 -27.23 -16.52
CA TYR A 260 8.47 -26.02 -17.06
C TYR A 260 8.31 -26.10 -18.59
N LYS A 261 9.33 -26.55 -19.33
CA LYS A 261 9.23 -26.73 -20.79
C LYS A 261 8.15 -27.71 -21.20
N ASN A 262 8.06 -28.83 -20.48
CA ASN A 262 7.00 -29.81 -20.73
C ASN A 262 5.60 -29.22 -20.51
N ILE A 263 5.44 -28.41 -19.45
CA ILE A 263 4.18 -27.70 -19.19
C ILE A 263 3.89 -26.70 -20.31
N CYS A 264 4.85 -25.88 -20.72
CA CYS A 264 4.66 -24.92 -21.82
C CYS A 264 4.18 -25.61 -23.09
N LYS A 265 4.81 -26.75 -23.45
CA LYS A 265 4.40 -27.56 -24.60
C LYS A 265 2.97 -28.06 -24.50
N SER A 266 2.55 -28.54 -23.31
CA SER A 266 1.19 -29.07 -23.13
C SER A 266 0.08 -28.03 -23.29
N ILE A 267 0.40 -26.74 -23.09
CA ILE A 267 -0.55 -25.62 -23.24
C ILE A 267 -0.28 -24.76 -24.48
N SER A 268 0.59 -25.24 -25.38
CA SER A 268 0.96 -24.53 -26.64
C SER A 268 1.44 -23.08 -26.38
N LYS A 269 2.30 -22.88 -25.38
CA LYS A 269 2.94 -21.61 -25.06
C LYS A 269 4.43 -21.67 -25.28
N ASP A 270 5.00 -20.56 -25.77
CA ASP A 270 6.44 -20.42 -25.95
C ASP A 270 7.17 -20.47 -24.62
N GLU A 271 8.32 -21.16 -24.60
CA GLU A 271 9.16 -21.26 -23.42
C GLU A 271 10.07 -20.04 -23.24
N LEU A 272 10.25 -19.58 -22.02
CA LEU A 272 11.27 -18.60 -21.69
C LEU A 272 12.65 -19.25 -21.59
N THR A 273 13.70 -18.44 -21.77
CA THR A 273 15.09 -18.92 -21.64
C THR A 273 15.41 -19.34 -20.20
N ASN A 274 16.36 -20.27 -20.04
CA ASN A 274 16.82 -20.72 -18.72
C ASN A 274 17.31 -19.53 -17.85
N ARG A 275 17.95 -18.53 -18.47
CA ARG A 275 18.37 -17.30 -17.77
C ARG A 275 17.17 -16.58 -17.14
N ARG A 276 16.07 -16.43 -17.88
CA ARG A 276 14.85 -15.76 -17.37
C ARG A 276 14.18 -16.58 -16.27
N ILE A 277 14.18 -17.90 -16.39
CA ILE A 277 13.65 -18.79 -15.33
C ILE A 277 14.47 -18.66 -14.04
N LYS A 278 15.80 -18.57 -14.12
CA LYS A 278 16.63 -18.31 -12.93
C LYS A 278 16.31 -16.97 -12.26
N GLN A 279 16.01 -15.92 -13.05
CA GLN A 279 15.57 -14.64 -12.50
C GLN A 279 14.22 -14.78 -11.79
N ILE A 280 13.26 -15.46 -12.40
CA ILE A 280 11.93 -15.73 -11.81
C ILE A 280 12.07 -16.53 -10.51
N LEU A 281 12.90 -17.56 -10.48
CA LEU A 281 13.17 -18.33 -9.26
C LEU A 281 13.73 -17.47 -8.16
N ASN A 282 14.65 -16.56 -8.46
CA ASN A 282 15.19 -15.63 -7.48
C ASN A 282 14.13 -14.63 -6.99
N GLU A 283 13.28 -14.11 -7.86
CA GLU A 283 12.16 -13.23 -7.47
C GLU A 283 11.18 -13.93 -6.51
N ILE A 284 10.86 -15.21 -6.76
CA ILE A 284 9.95 -16.01 -5.94
C ILE A 284 10.61 -16.38 -4.60
N ASP A 285 11.93 -16.63 -4.59
CA ASP A 285 12.74 -16.91 -3.40
C ASP A 285 12.78 -15.68 -2.47
N ILE A 286 13.05 -14.49 -3.03
CA ILE A 286 13.00 -13.21 -2.31
C ILE A 286 11.60 -12.94 -1.74
N ALA A 287 10.55 -13.32 -2.47
CA ALA A 287 9.17 -13.19 -1.99
C ALA A 287 8.80 -14.21 -0.88
N GLY A 288 9.71 -15.12 -0.50
CA GLY A 288 9.51 -16.11 0.55
C GLY A 288 8.52 -17.23 0.21
N LEU A 289 8.16 -17.39 -1.06
CA LEU A 289 7.24 -18.45 -1.51
C LEU A 289 7.95 -19.79 -1.78
N ILE A 290 9.25 -19.72 -2.01
CA ILE A 290 10.15 -20.88 -2.14
C ILE A 290 11.41 -20.63 -1.32
N SER A 291 12.16 -21.68 -1.02
CA SER A 291 13.49 -21.60 -0.39
C SER A 291 14.52 -22.28 -1.27
N GLY A 292 15.52 -21.51 -1.70
CA GLY A 292 16.61 -22.02 -2.52
C GLY A 292 17.86 -22.30 -1.69
N LYS A 293 18.20 -23.60 -1.48
CA LYS A 293 19.39 -24.04 -0.73
C LYS A 293 20.48 -24.57 -1.65
N LEU A 294 21.72 -24.13 -1.41
CA LEU A 294 22.90 -24.71 -2.09
C LEU A 294 23.18 -26.10 -1.56
N VAL A 295 23.21 -27.08 -2.45
CA VAL A 295 23.58 -28.46 -2.14
C VAL A 295 24.87 -28.76 -2.86
N THR A 296 25.93 -29.06 -2.09
CA THR A 296 27.26 -29.43 -2.64
C THR A 296 27.24 -30.89 -3.07
N GLN A 297 27.59 -31.16 -4.32
CA GLN A 297 27.69 -32.52 -4.86
C GLN A 297 29.17 -32.93 -4.97
N GLY A 298 29.91 -32.92 -3.86
CA GLY A 298 31.32 -33.33 -3.85
C GLY A 298 32.18 -32.53 -4.82
N THR A 299 33.01 -33.21 -5.60
CA THR A 299 33.94 -32.60 -6.59
C THR A 299 33.26 -32.01 -7.86
N HIS A 300 31.94 -32.18 -8.03
CA HIS A 300 31.19 -31.76 -9.22
C HIS A 300 30.46 -30.43 -9.11
N GLY A 301 30.78 -29.60 -8.11
CA GLY A 301 30.22 -28.25 -7.94
C GLY A 301 28.99 -28.20 -7.03
N SER A 302 28.40 -27.00 -6.91
CA SER A 302 27.21 -26.75 -6.09
C SER A 302 25.99 -26.53 -6.96
N THR A 303 24.86 -27.14 -6.60
CA THR A 303 23.58 -26.95 -7.28
C THR A 303 22.58 -26.36 -6.29
N LYS A 304 21.86 -25.30 -6.72
CA LYS A 304 20.77 -24.72 -5.91
C LYS A 304 19.52 -25.58 -6.08
N LYS A 305 18.99 -26.12 -4.99
CA LYS A 305 17.69 -26.83 -4.95
C LYS A 305 16.64 -25.95 -4.34
N TYR A 306 15.44 -25.98 -4.90
CA TYR A 306 14.32 -25.14 -4.49
C TYR A 306 13.20 -26.01 -3.92
N THR A 307 12.65 -25.59 -2.77
CA THR A 307 11.48 -26.18 -2.12
C THR A 307 10.39 -25.13 -1.97
N LEU A 308 9.12 -25.57 -2.01
CA LEU A 308 7.99 -24.69 -1.72
C LEU A 308 7.91 -24.41 -0.23
N GLU A 309 7.72 -23.16 0.16
CA GLU A 309 7.40 -22.71 1.51
C GLU A 309 5.87 -22.57 1.71
N ILE A 310 5.10 -22.73 0.65
CA ILE A 310 3.63 -22.68 0.63
C ILE A 310 3.05 -24.06 0.30
N SER A 311 1.85 -24.35 0.80
CA SER A 311 1.22 -25.64 0.55
C SER A 311 0.77 -25.80 -0.91
N SER A 312 0.89 -27.01 -1.44
CA SER A 312 0.38 -27.33 -2.77
C SER A 312 -1.14 -27.09 -2.89
N GLU A 313 -1.87 -27.21 -1.80
CA GLU A 313 -3.30 -26.95 -1.77
C GLU A 313 -3.61 -25.45 -1.97
N MET A 314 -2.81 -24.57 -1.37
CA MET A 314 -2.93 -23.13 -1.58
C MET A 314 -2.66 -22.74 -3.03
N ILE A 315 -1.63 -23.32 -3.66
CA ILE A 315 -1.32 -23.10 -5.09
C ILE A 315 -2.52 -23.52 -5.94
N LYS A 316 -3.06 -24.73 -5.70
CA LYS A 316 -4.22 -25.24 -6.42
C LYS A 316 -5.45 -24.32 -6.27
N LYS A 317 -5.73 -23.85 -5.05
CA LYS A 317 -6.84 -22.91 -4.79
C LYS A 317 -6.66 -21.58 -5.49
N SER A 318 -5.44 -21.03 -5.52
CA SER A 318 -5.14 -19.73 -6.10
C SER A 318 -5.27 -19.74 -7.63
N PHE A 319 -4.98 -20.87 -8.28
CA PHE A 319 -4.98 -20.96 -9.75
C PHE A 319 -6.20 -21.67 -10.33
N LYS A 320 -7.17 -22.07 -9.49
CA LYS A 320 -8.32 -22.88 -9.91
C LYS A 320 -9.22 -22.18 -10.94
N ASP A 321 -9.28 -20.86 -10.91
CA ASP A 321 -10.16 -20.06 -11.78
C ASP A 321 -9.50 -19.70 -13.12
N GLU A 322 -8.22 -20.05 -13.31
CA GLU A 322 -7.52 -19.88 -14.59
C GLU A 322 -7.70 -21.10 -15.49
N LEU A 323 -8.52 -20.97 -16.51
CA LEU A 323 -8.83 -22.04 -17.48
C LEU A 323 -7.59 -22.71 -18.07
N THR A 324 -6.55 -21.92 -18.37
CA THR A 324 -5.28 -22.43 -18.96
C THR A 324 -4.46 -23.28 -17.97
N LEU A 325 -4.72 -23.18 -16.67
CA LEU A 325 -3.98 -23.89 -15.63
C LEU A 325 -4.77 -25.07 -15.02
N GLN A 326 -6.08 -25.10 -15.22
CA GLN A 326 -6.95 -26.15 -14.64
C GLN A 326 -6.49 -27.54 -15.03
N ASP A 327 -6.30 -27.83 -16.30
CA ASP A 327 -5.85 -29.15 -16.77
C ASP A 327 -4.48 -29.53 -16.24
N ILE A 328 -3.59 -28.53 -16.09
CA ILE A 328 -2.25 -28.75 -15.58
C ILE A 328 -2.27 -29.11 -14.08
N ILE A 329 -3.16 -28.47 -13.32
CA ILE A 329 -3.21 -28.63 -11.85
C ILE A 329 -3.92 -29.92 -11.47
N TRP A 330 -4.97 -30.33 -12.19
CA TRP A 330 -5.86 -31.42 -11.81
C TRP A 330 -5.53 -32.78 -12.43
N VAL A 331 -4.94 -32.84 -13.64
CA VAL A 331 -4.60 -34.10 -14.33
C VAL A 331 -3.65 -35.00 -13.52
N TRP A 332 -2.87 -34.46 -12.58
CA TRP A 332 -1.94 -35.23 -11.73
C TRP A 332 -2.54 -35.72 -10.40
N THR A 333 -3.75 -35.35 -10.07
CA THR A 333 -4.41 -35.86 -8.83
C THR A 333 -4.96 -37.29 -9.02
N ILE A 334 -4.97 -37.81 -10.26
CA ILE A 334 -5.56 -39.11 -10.61
C ILE A 334 -4.47 -40.19 -10.77
N ILE A 335 -3.17 -39.87 -10.72
CA ILE A 335 -2.08 -40.82 -11.05
C ILE A 335 -1.23 -41.22 -9.81
N PHE A 336 -1.58 -40.78 -8.59
CA PHE A 336 -0.92 -41.26 -7.37
C PHE A 336 -1.92 -41.52 -6.27
#